data_16c67b0bb847f55b1dc2134327a0c8d0
#
_entry.id   16c67b0bb847f55b1dc2134327a0c8d0
#
_cell.length_a   1.000
_cell.length_b   1.000
_cell.length_c   1.000
_cell.angle_alpha   90.00
_cell.angle_beta   90.00
_cell.angle_gamma   90.00
#
_symmetry.space_group_name_H-M   'P 1'
#
loop_
_entity.id
_entity.type
_entity.pdbx_description
1 polymer ?
#
loop_
_entity_poly.entity_id
_entity_poly.type
_entity_poly.pdbx_seq_one_letter_code
_entity_poly.pdbx_strand_id
1 'polypeptide(L)'
;GERLGDWEGLGRGSSTLSGRMYGAALACRMRPFADGIQSFPRMVRDLAKRLGKEASLEVIGEDTQVDRDILEKLEPLITQMLRNALDHGLEFPEDRVSKGKPRAGRLTLDARHSNGKLLVSVADDGRGVDSHRLRESVVSKGLTSAETGAQLSEQELLDFLFLPGFSTKE
;
A
#
# COMPACT_ATOMS: atom_id res chain seq x y z
N GLY A 1 21.46 17.93 -54.70
CA GLY A 1 20.19 17.67 -53.96
C GLY A 1 20.17 16.33 -53.24
N GLU A 2 21.15 15.43 -53.44
CA GLU A 2 21.09 14.05 -52.91
C GLU A 2 21.70 13.87 -51.51
N ARG A 3 22.41 14.83 -50.95
CA ARG A 3 23.10 14.67 -49.65
C ARG A 3 22.28 15.06 -48.42
N LEU A 4 21.17 15.79 -48.57
CA LEU A 4 20.32 16.20 -47.46
C LEU A 4 19.31 15.11 -47.03
N GLY A 5 18.91 14.24 -47.97
CA GLY A 5 17.96 13.15 -47.66
C GLY A 5 18.56 12.03 -46.78
N ASP A 6 19.87 11.79 -46.88
CA ASP A 6 20.55 10.73 -46.10
C ASP A 6 20.68 11.06 -44.61
N TRP A 7 20.81 12.35 -44.26
CA TRP A 7 20.90 12.78 -42.85
C TRP A 7 19.57 12.71 -42.10
N GLU A 8 18.48 12.95 -42.82
CA GLU A 8 17.13 12.81 -42.22
C GLU A 8 16.75 11.34 -41.98
N GLY A 9 17.21 10.44 -42.84
CA GLY A 9 17.03 8.99 -42.67
C GLY A 9 17.82 8.43 -41.49
N LEU A 10 19.07 8.88 -41.33
CA LEU A 10 19.93 8.50 -40.20
C LEU A 10 19.40 9.04 -38.85
N GLY A 11 18.89 10.27 -38.83
CA GLY A 11 18.31 10.87 -37.60
C GLY A 11 17.06 10.13 -37.11
N ARG A 12 16.19 9.75 -38.02
CA ARG A 12 14.96 8.97 -37.70
C ARG A 12 15.28 7.54 -37.26
N GLY A 13 16.24 6.89 -37.89
CA GLY A 13 16.70 5.55 -37.51
C GLY A 13 17.36 5.53 -36.13
N SER A 14 18.17 6.55 -35.83
CA SER A 14 18.84 6.67 -34.52
C SER A 14 17.86 6.93 -33.37
N SER A 15 16.86 7.80 -33.55
CA SER A 15 15.85 8.07 -32.51
C SER A 15 14.94 6.84 -32.26
N THR A 16 14.61 6.09 -33.30
CA THR A 16 13.83 4.86 -33.19
C THR A 16 14.61 3.75 -32.49
N LEU A 17 15.92 3.61 -32.79
CA LEU A 17 16.81 2.65 -32.16
C LEU A 17 17.03 2.98 -30.69
N SER A 18 17.29 4.26 -30.35
CA SER A 18 17.41 4.73 -28.97
C SER A 18 16.14 4.51 -28.17
N GLY A 19 14.97 4.78 -28.75
CA GLY A 19 13.68 4.52 -28.11
C GLY A 19 13.44 3.03 -27.86
N ARG A 20 13.82 2.16 -28.80
CA ARG A 20 13.73 0.69 -28.63
C ARG A 20 14.72 0.17 -27.59
N MET A 21 15.93 0.68 -27.56
CA MET A 21 16.94 0.31 -26.54
C MET A 21 16.50 0.77 -25.14
N TYR A 22 15.98 1.98 -25.02
CA TYR A 22 15.44 2.50 -23.76
C TYR A 22 14.22 1.69 -23.28
N GLY A 23 13.29 1.36 -24.17
CA GLY A 23 12.16 0.51 -23.88
C GLY A 23 12.57 -0.91 -23.45
N ALA A 24 13.58 -1.50 -24.12
CA ALA A 24 14.12 -2.81 -23.74
C ALA A 24 14.82 -2.77 -22.38
N ALA A 25 15.58 -1.71 -22.09
CA ALA A 25 16.25 -1.53 -20.80
C ALA A 25 15.22 -1.36 -19.65
N LEU A 26 14.14 -0.62 -19.87
CA LEU A 26 13.02 -0.51 -18.91
C LEU A 26 12.33 -1.87 -18.72
N ALA A 27 12.06 -2.60 -19.80
CA ALA A 27 11.43 -3.93 -19.70
C ALA A 27 12.28 -4.93 -18.92
N CYS A 28 13.62 -4.85 -18.99
CA CYS A 28 14.52 -5.68 -18.19
C CYS A 28 14.49 -5.38 -16.69
N ARG A 29 13.98 -4.21 -16.29
CA ARG A 29 13.87 -3.82 -14.87
C ARG A 29 12.50 -4.14 -14.25
N MET A 30 11.51 -4.44 -15.09
CA MET A 30 10.17 -4.77 -14.61
C MET A 30 10.14 -6.18 -14.03
N ARG A 31 9.49 -6.32 -12.89
CA ARG A 31 9.28 -7.58 -12.18
C ARG A 31 7.81 -7.74 -11.81
N PRO A 32 7.28 -8.96 -11.75
CA PRO A 32 5.96 -9.19 -11.16
C PRO A 32 5.94 -8.72 -9.71
N PHE A 33 4.85 -8.12 -9.27
CA PHE A 33 4.65 -7.72 -7.88
C PHE A 33 4.85 -8.88 -6.90
N ALA A 34 4.49 -10.09 -7.31
CA ALA A 34 4.72 -11.33 -6.58
C ALA A 34 6.16 -11.50 -6.09
N ASP A 35 7.16 -11.05 -6.86
CA ASP A 35 8.58 -11.23 -6.51
C ASP A 35 8.96 -10.52 -5.19
N GLY A 36 8.34 -9.36 -4.91
CA GLY A 36 8.62 -8.57 -3.70
C GLY A 36 7.80 -8.96 -2.47
N ILE A 37 6.80 -9.82 -2.65
CA ILE A 37 5.84 -10.12 -1.58
C ILE A 37 5.81 -11.59 -1.13
N GLN A 38 6.70 -12.43 -1.66
CA GLN A 38 6.72 -13.88 -1.38
C GLN A 38 6.77 -14.23 0.11
N SER A 39 7.41 -13.39 0.91
CA SER A 39 7.54 -13.58 2.37
C SER A 39 6.30 -13.15 3.16
N PHE A 40 5.42 -12.32 2.59
CA PHE A 40 4.33 -11.67 3.32
C PHE A 40 3.27 -12.63 3.88
N PRO A 41 2.81 -13.67 3.15
CA PRO A 41 1.84 -14.60 3.70
C PRO A 41 2.35 -15.32 4.96
N ARG A 42 3.63 -15.67 4.97
CA ARG A 42 4.28 -16.27 6.13
C ARG A 42 4.43 -15.24 7.26
N MET A 43 4.92 -14.06 6.95
CA MET A 43 5.09 -12.96 7.91
C MET A 43 3.77 -12.61 8.61
N VAL A 44 2.68 -12.48 7.86
CA VAL A 44 1.33 -12.19 8.39
C VAL A 44 0.89 -13.29 9.36
N ARG A 45 1.05 -14.57 8.98
CA ARG A 45 0.68 -15.71 9.82
C ARG A 45 1.48 -15.76 11.13
N ASP A 46 2.80 -15.60 11.02
CA ASP A 46 3.69 -15.66 12.17
C ASP A 46 3.44 -14.49 13.13
N LEU A 47 3.21 -13.29 12.59
CA LEU A 47 2.91 -12.11 13.40
C LEU A 47 1.52 -12.22 14.05
N ALA A 48 0.50 -12.63 13.30
CA ALA A 48 -0.84 -12.86 13.86
C ALA A 48 -0.78 -13.83 15.04
N LYS A 49 -0.07 -14.95 14.89
CA LYS A 49 0.11 -15.94 15.98
C LYS A 49 0.79 -15.32 17.22
N ARG A 50 1.81 -14.49 17.04
CA ARG A 50 2.49 -13.80 18.17
C ARG A 50 1.56 -12.83 18.89
N LEU A 51 0.63 -12.21 18.17
CA LEU A 51 -0.37 -11.30 18.71
C LEU A 51 -1.60 -12.02 19.28
N GLY A 52 -1.65 -13.36 19.28
CA GLY A 52 -2.81 -14.14 19.71
C GLY A 52 -4.01 -14.01 18.76
N LYS A 53 -3.75 -13.66 17.50
CA LYS A 53 -4.76 -13.46 16.45
C LYS A 53 -4.65 -14.52 15.37
N GLU A 54 -5.70 -14.65 14.58
CA GLU A 54 -5.73 -15.47 13.37
C GLU A 54 -5.96 -14.55 12.16
N ALA A 55 -5.12 -14.67 11.14
CA ALA A 55 -5.24 -13.84 9.94
C ALA A 55 -4.75 -14.58 8.71
N SER A 56 -5.35 -14.24 7.56
CA SER A 56 -4.93 -14.65 6.23
C SER A 56 -4.66 -13.41 5.37
N LEU A 57 -3.70 -13.53 4.45
CA LEU A 57 -3.39 -12.52 3.45
C LEU A 57 -3.85 -13.02 2.08
N GLU A 58 -4.71 -12.24 1.45
CA GLU A 58 -5.10 -12.38 0.05
C GLU A 58 -4.32 -11.36 -0.78
N VAL A 59 -3.74 -11.79 -1.88
CA VAL A 59 -3.01 -10.91 -2.80
C VAL A 59 -3.75 -10.84 -4.13
N ILE A 60 -3.96 -9.63 -4.62
CA ILE A 60 -4.60 -9.34 -5.90
C ILE A 60 -3.59 -8.59 -6.77
N GLY A 61 -3.50 -8.97 -8.04
CA GLY A 61 -2.57 -8.32 -8.98
C GLY A 61 -1.11 -8.77 -8.82
N GLU A 62 -0.86 -10.03 -8.45
CA GLU A 62 0.47 -10.62 -8.33
C GLU A 62 1.32 -10.45 -9.59
N ASP A 63 0.70 -10.49 -10.77
CA ASP A 63 1.36 -10.35 -12.08
C ASP A 63 1.61 -8.89 -12.50
N THR A 64 1.17 -7.92 -11.68
CA THR A 64 1.36 -6.49 -11.96
C THR A 64 2.84 -6.18 -12.08
N GLN A 65 3.24 -5.65 -13.22
CA GLN A 65 4.64 -5.34 -13.50
C GLN A 65 5.08 -4.08 -12.76
N VAL A 66 6.14 -4.18 -11.97
CA VAL A 66 6.68 -3.09 -11.14
C VAL A 66 8.17 -2.96 -11.38
N ASP A 67 8.66 -1.74 -11.45
CA ASP A 67 10.11 -1.50 -11.50
C ASP A 67 10.77 -2.06 -10.23
N ARG A 68 11.89 -2.75 -10.40
CA ARG A 68 12.61 -3.41 -9.31
C ARG A 68 12.95 -2.46 -8.15
N ASP A 69 13.43 -1.24 -8.46
CA ASP A 69 13.84 -0.29 -7.43
C ASP A 69 12.63 0.26 -6.66
N ILE A 70 11.46 0.35 -7.33
CA ILE A 70 10.19 0.70 -6.69
C ILE A 70 9.74 -0.44 -5.77
N LEU A 71 9.81 -1.67 -6.25
CA LEU A 71 9.41 -2.86 -5.49
C LEU A 71 10.20 -3.01 -4.19
N GLU A 72 11.53 -2.83 -4.25
CA GLU A 72 12.42 -2.84 -3.07
C GLU A 72 12.07 -1.75 -2.05
N LYS A 73 11.61 -0.58 -2.51
CA LYS A 73 11.17 0.52 -1.63
C LYS A 73 9.77 0.33 -1.06
N LEU A 74 8.90 -0.39 -1.77
CA LEU A 74 7.54 -0.67 -1.32
C LEU A 74 7.50 -1.74 -0.20
N GLU A 75 8.40 -2.71 -0.23
CA GLU A 75 8.42 -3.83 0.72
C GLU A 75 8.36 -3.38 2.19
N PRO A 76 9.22 -2.46 2.69
CA PRO A 76 9.15 -2.00 4.07
C PRO A 76 7.87 -1.23 4.39
N LEU A 77 7.32 -0.47 3.43
CA LEU A 77 6.07 0.27 3.60
C LEU A 77 4.88 -0.67 3.73
N ILE A 78 4.77 -1.66 2.84
CA ILE A 78 3.72 -2.68 2.89
C ILE A 78 3.84 -3.50 4.18
N THR A 79 5.05 -3.88 4.58
CA THR A 79 5.31 -4.57 5.85
C THR A 79 4.74 -3.78 7.03
N GLN A 80 4.98 -2.47 7.07
CA GLN A 80 4.46 -1.61 8.14
C GLN A 80 2.93 -1.51 8.11
N MET A 81 2.32 -1.39 6.91
CA MET A 81 0.87 -1.35 6.76
C MET A 81 0.21 -2.65 7.22
N LEU A 82 0.75 -3.80 6.80
CA LEU A 82 0.26 -5.12 7.23
C LEU A 82 0.41 -5.32 8.74
N ARG A 83 1.52 -4.87 9.32
CA ARG A 83 1.73 -4.91 10.77
C ARG A 83 0.70 -4.07 11.51
N ASN A 84 0.43 -2.85 11.05
CA ASN A 84 -0.58 -1.97 11.65
C ASN A 84 -1.98 -2.57 11.56
N ALA A 85 -2.35 -3.15 10.42
CA ALA A 85 -3.62 -3.83 10.23
C ALA A 85 -3.77 -5.03 11.21
N LEU A 86 -2.72 -5.83 11.41
CA LEU A 86 -2.71 -6.95 12.35
C LEU A 86 -2.78 -6.48 13.81
N ASP A 87 -1.98 -5.49 14.20
CA ASP A 87 -1.88 -5.04 15.60
C ASP A 87 -3.15 -4.29 16.02
N HIS A 88 -3.57 -3.32 15.19
CA HIS A 88 -4.63 -2.37 15.54
C HIS A 88 -5.94 -2.60 14.80
N GLY A 89 -5.91 -3.08 13.55
CA GLY A 89 -7.10 -3.30 12.74
C GLY A 89 -7.91 -4.51 13.19
N LEU A 90 -7.29 -5.68 13.19
CA LEU A 90 -7.98 -6.94 13.47
C LEU A 90 -8.29 -7.12 14.96
N GLU A 91 -9.49 -7.62 15.25
CA GLU A 91 -9.92 -8.06 16.59
C GLU A 91 -9.34 -9.45 16.91
N PHE A 92 -9.37 -9.82 18.20
CA PHE A 92 -9.10 -11.18 18.65
C PHE A 92 -10.15 -12.17 18.10
N PRO A 93 -9.80 -13.45 17.90
CA PRO A 93 -10.69 -14.43 17.30
C PRO A 93 -12.04 -14.56 18.00
N GLU A 94 -12.05 -14.53 19.34
CA GLU A 94 -13.25 -14.62 20.16
C GLU A 94 -14.16 -13.40 19.97
N ASP A 95 -13.57 -12.20 19.91
CA ASP A 95 -14.29 -10.94 19.68
C ASP A 95 -14.93 -10.91 18.29
N ARG A 96 -14.22 -11.45 17.27
CA ARG A 96 -14.75 -11.55 15.91
C ARG A 96 -15.97 -12.46 15.87
N VAL A 97 -15.86 -13.64 16.45
CA VAL A 97 -16.97 -14.61 16.50
C VAL A 97 -18.18 -14.03 17.24
N SER A 98 -17.97 -13.33 18.35
CA SER A 98 -19.06 -12.67 19.10
C SER A 98 -19.81 -11.63 18.28
N LYS A 99 -19.15 -11.02 17.30
CA LYS A 99 -19.72 -10.06 16.34
C LYS A 99 -20.24 -10.68 15.04
N GLY A 100 -20.27 -12.02 14.97
CA GLY A 100 -20.71 -12.74 13.77
C GLY A 100 -19.73 -12.72 12.61
N LYS A 101 -18.46 -12.33 12.84
CA LYS A 101 -17.40 -12.37 11.85
C LYS A 101 -16.67 -13.72 11.82
N PRO A 102 -16.04 -14.11 10.70
CA PRO A 102 -15.15 -15.26 10.68
C PRO A 102 -14.05 -15.14 11.74
N ARG A 103 -13.66 -16.26 12.35
CA ARG A 103 -12.63 -16.32 13.40
C ARG A 103 -11.30 -15.71 12.92
N ALA A 104 -10.86 -16.08 11.70
CA ALA A 104 -9.69 -15.50 11.08
C ALA A 104 -10.02 -14.17 10.39
N GLY A 105 -9.22 -13.15 10.64
CA GLY A 105 -9.29 -11.88 9.93
C GLY A 105 -8.72 -11.99 8.52
N ARG A 106 -9.22 -11.17 7.61
CA ARG A 106 -8.74 -11.09 6.23
C ARG A 106 -8.00 -9.79 6.00
N LEU A 107 -6.77 -9.91 5.51
CA LEU A 107 -6.01 -8.81 4.95
C LEU A 107 -5.99 -8.96 3.44
N THR A 108 -6.15 -7.88 2.71
CA THR A 108 -6.07 -7.86 1.24
C THR A 108 -4.97 -6.89 0.83
N LEU A 109 -4.04 -7.37 0.03
CA LEU A 109 -3.00 -6.56 -0.62
C LEU A 109 -3.29 -6.55 -2.12
N ASP A 110 -3.61 -5.38 -2.68
CA ASP A 110 -3.94 -5.21 -4.09
C ASP A 110 -2.90 -4.30 -4.75
N ALA A 111 -2.39 -4.73 -5.91
CA ALA A 111 -1.50 -3.94 -6.74
C ALA A 111 -2.04 -3.89 -8.18
N ARG A 112 -2.18 -2.67 -8.72
CA ARG A 112 -2.67 -2.47 -10.07
C ARG A 112 -2.16 -1.17 -10.69
N HIS A 113 -2.12 -1.12 -12.01
CA HIS A 113 -1.92 0.12 -12.72
C HIS A 113 -3.24 0.86 -12.91
N SER A 114 -3.26 2.14 -12.56
CA SER A 114 -4.39 3.02 -12.77
C SER A 114 -3.90 4.40 -13.22
N ASN A 115 -4.39 4.88 -14.36
CA ASN A 115 -4.02 6.19 -14.93
C ASN A 115 -2.50 6.43 -15.02
N GLY A 116 -1.75 5.40 -15.44
CA GLY A 116 -0.29 5.48 -15.58
C GLY A 116 0.49 5.45 -14.25
N LYS A 117 -0.18 5.21 -13.13
CA LYS A 117 0.43 5.10 -11.79
C LYS A 117 0.26 3.68 -11.26
N LEU A 118 1.24 3.21 -10.51
CA LEU A 118 1.10 2.03 -9.68
C LEU A 118 0.29 2.39 -8.44
N LEU A 119 -0.83 1.72 -8.25
CA LEU A 119 -1.64 1.79 -7.04
C LEU A 119 -1.43 0.52 -6.23
N VAL A 120 -1.00 0.67 -5.00
CA VAL A 120 -0.90 -0.44 -4.03
C VAL A 120 -1.77 -0.11 -2.84
N SER A 121 -2.66 -1.01 -2.46
CA SER A 121 -3.54 -0.84 -1.32
C SER A 121 -3.50 -2.03 -0.37
N VAL A 122 -3.61 -1.75 0.92
CA VAL A 122 -3.79 -2.74 1.99
C VAL A 122 -5.12 -2.48 2.65
N ALA A 123 -5.96 -3.50 2.73
CA ALA A 123 -7.25 -3.45 3.41
C ALA A 123 -7.35 -4.58 4.45
N ASP A 124 -8.12 -4.36 5.50
CA ASP A 124 -8.48 -5.37 6.50
C ASP A 124 -9.99 -5.38 6.74
N ASP A 125 -10.50 -6.49 7.25
CA ASP A 125 -11.91 -6.66 7.67
C ASP A 125 -12.08 -6.51 9.19
N GLY A 126 -11.17 -5.78 9.83
CA GLY A 126 -11.14 -5.57 11.27
C GLY A 126 -12.21 -4.62 11.80
N ARG A 127 -11.89 -3.98 12.92
CA ARG A 127 -12.82 -3.07 13.61
C ARG A 127 -13.01 -1.71 12.93
N GLY A 128 -12.17 -1.40 11.94
CA GLY A 128 -12.07 -0.07 11.37
C GLY A 128 -11.43 0.95 12.32
N VAL A 129 -11.46 2.20 11.93
CA VAL A 129 -11.01 3.32 12.75
C VAL A 129 -12.19 3.84 13.58
N ASP A 130 -12.01 3.91 14.90
CA ASP A 130 -12.97 4.55 15.78
C ASP A 130 -12.84 6.08 15.66
N SER A 131 -13.72 6.68 14.87
CA SER A 131 -13.72 8.11 14.58
C SER A 131 -13.86 8.96 15.85
N HIS A 132 -14.55 8.44 16.89
CA HIS A 132 -14.70 9.16 18.16
C HIS A 132 -13.37 9.22 18.91
N ARG A 133 -12.72 8.08 19.10
CA ARG A 133 -11.38 8.02 19.74
C ARG A 133 -10.32 8.78 18.95
N LEU A 134 -10.38 8.72 17.62
CA LEU A 134 -9.48 9.47 16.78
C LEU A 134 -9.64 10.97 16.99
N ARG A 135 -10.89 11.45 17.03
CA ARG A 135 -11.24 12.85 17.30
C ARG A 135 -10.72 13.31 18.67
N GLU A 136 -10.95 12.52 19.70
CA GLU A 136 -10.43 12.82 21.04
C GLU A 136 -8.89 12.89 21.05
N SER A 137 -8.23 11.96 20.37
CA SER A 137 -6.77 11.93 20.27
C SER A 137 -6.21 13.13 19.53
N VAL A 138 -6.84 13.58 18.43
CA VAL A 138 -6.45 14.75 17.66
C VAL A 138 -6.57 16.03 18.49
N VAL A 139 -7.65 16.17 19.25
CA VAL A 139 -7.88 17.32 20.14
C VAL A 139 -6.92 17.29 21.33
N SER A 140 -6.76 16.15 22.01
CA SER A 140 -5.89 16.01 23.19
C SER A 140 -4.42 16.29 22.88
N LYS A 141 -3.98 15.95 21.66
CA LYS A 141 -2.62 16.23 21.16
C LYS A 141 -2.45 17.67 20.65
N GLY A 142 -3.49 18.51 20.74
CA GLY A 142 -3.45 19.91 20.34
C GLY A 142 -3.31 20.14 18.83
N LEU A 143 -3.65 19.14 18.01
CA LEU A 143 -3.57 19.25 16.56
C LEU A 143 -4.75 20.04 15.98
N THR A 144 -5.84 20.13 16.73
CA THR A 144 -7.01 20.99 16.41
C THR A 144 -7.72 21.40 17.70
N SER A 145 -8.55 22.45 17.61
CA SER A 145 -9.41 22.85 18.74
C SER A 145 -10.57 21.86 18.91
N ALA A 146 -11.18 21.81 20.09
CA ALA A 146 -12.36 20.98 20.36
C ALA A 146 -13.53 21.34 19.43
N GLU A 147 -13.72 22.64 19.14
CA GLU A 147 -14.78 23.13 18.24
C GLU A 147 -14.55 22.67 16.81
N THR A 148 -13.34 22.88 16.29
CA THR A 148 -12.96 22.43 14.95
C THR A 148 -12.99 20.92 14.85
N GLY A 149 -12.45 20.22 15.86
CA GLY A 149 -12.46 18.76 15.94
C GLY A 149 -13.86 18.17 15.85
N ALA A 150 -14.88 18.81 16.46
CA ALA A 150 -16.27 18.38 16.38
C ALA A 150 -16.87 18.47 14.97
N GLN A 151 -16.37 19.39 14.14
CA GLN A 151 -16.87 19.65 12.78
C GLN A 151 -16.13 18.85 11.69
N LEU A 152 -14.98 18.23 12.02
CA LEU A 152 -14.22 17.43 11.06
C LEU A 152 -15.05 16.24 10.57
N SER A 153 -15.08 16.06 9.26
CA SER A 153 -15.59 14.84 8.62
C SER A 153 -14.72 13.62 8.98
N GLU A 154 -15.26 12.43 8.79
CA GLU A 154 -14.52 11.19 9.02
C GLU A 154 -13.26 11.12 8.15
N GLN A 155 -13.32 11.61 6.93
CA GLN A 155 -12.21 11.63 5.99
C GLN A 155 -11.09 12.58 6.43
N GLU A 156 -11.43 13.78 6.87
CA GLU A 156 -10.47 14.74 7.43
C GLU A 156 -9.82 14.22 8.72
N LEU A 157 -10.57 13.48 9.55
CA LEU A 157 -10.01 12.84 10.73
C LEU A 157 -8.99 11.77 10.37
N LEU A 158 -9.26 10.96 9.33
CA LEU A 158 -8.33 9.92 8.87
C LEU A 158 -7.02 10.51 8.35
N ASP A 159 -7.03 11.72 7.79
CA ASP A 159 -5.82 12.39 7.31
C ASP A 159 -4.81 12.64 8.43
N PHE A 160 -5.28 12.83 9.69
CA PHE A 160 -4.38 12.96 10.84
C PHE A 160 -3.55 11.71 11.14
N LEU A 161 -4.03 10.52 10.75
CA LEU A 161 -3.27 9.27 10.93
C LEU A 161 -1.97 9.24 10.11
N PHE A 162 -1.90 10.04 9.04
CA PHE A 162 -0.74 10.11 8.16
C PHE A 162 0.26 11.20 8.58
N LEU A 163 -0.04 11.99 9.62
CA LEU A 163 0.90 12.98 10.11
C LEU A 163 2.11 12.30 10.77
N PRO A 164 3.34 12.79 10.47
CA PRO A 164 4.54 12.26 11.11
C PRO A 164 4.46 12.34 12.64
N GLY A 165 4.69 11.23 13.32
CA GLY A 165 4.65 11.14 14.77
C GLY A 165 3.26 11.04 15.39
N PHE A 166 2.19 11.00 14.57
CA PHE A 166 0.85 10.71 15.08
C PHE A 166 0.71 9.21 15.37
N SER A 167 0.43 8.88 16.61
CA SER A 167 0.06 7.53 17.05
C SER A 167 -1.18 7.62 17.93
N THR A 168 -2.12 6.71 17.73
CA THR A 168 -3.30 6.58 18.59
C THR A 168 -3.00 5.85 19.91
N LYS A 169 -1.75 5.40 20.12
CA LYS A 169 -1.28 4.88 21.43
C LYS A 169 -0.88 6.04 22.34
N GLU A 170 -1.38 6.00 23.58
CA GLU A 170 -0.82 6.71 24.72
C GLU A 170 0.56 6.16 25.08
#